data_2122ab33eabc02b13e1c8740741184ed
#
_entry.id   2122ab33eabc02b13e1c8740741184ed
#
_cell.length_a   1.000
_cell.length_b   1.000
_cell.length_c   1.000
_cell.angle_alpha   90.00
_cell.angle_beta   90.00
_cell.angle_gamma   90.00
#
_symmetry.space_group_name_H-M   'P 1'
#
loop_
_entity.id
_entity.type
_entity.pdbx_description
1 polymer ?
#
loop_
_entity_poly.entity_id
_entity_poly.type
_entity_poly.pdbx_seq_one_letter_code
_entity_poly.pdbx_strand_id
1 'polypeptide(L)'
;MIELIDLNNSEPYSIFEDLYKKAVNKKQKHIEAIAISSFDNKVNSPDSRFVNLKYVINDEWIFFSNYESPKADQFFQNCNISCLFFWEKINTQIRMKAKISKTNSKISDRHFSKRSKPKNALAISSKQSKEISSYEKIKDNFKMTLSSENLMKRPDYWGGFSFTPYYFEFWESNEFRLNKRKVFKFAEDKWKSFILQP
;
A
#
# COMPACT_ATOMS: atom_id res chain seq x y z
N MET A 1 -7.82 9.25 0.98
CA MET A 1 -6.60 10.02 0.65
C MET A 1 -5.45 9.51 1.50
N ILE A 2 -4.21 9.73 1.07
CA ILE A 2 -2.98 9.39 1.80
C ILE A 2 -2.64 10.57 2.72
N GLU A 3 -2.35 10.28 3.99
CA GLU A 3 -1.84 11.28 4.93
C GLU A 3 -0.30 11.28 4.87
N LEU A 4 0.31 12.42 4.53
CA LEU A 4 1.75 12.62 4.52
C LEU A 4 2.15 13.29 5.85
N ILE A 5 3.03 12.66 6.63
CA ILE A 5 3.41 13.08 7.98
C ILE A 5 4.93 13.12 8.06
N ASP A 6 5.50 14.28 8.35
CA ASP A 6 6.95 14.48 8.51
C ASP A 6 7.75 13.82 7.37
N LEU A 7 7.27 14.04 6.13
CA LEU A 7 7.79 13.35 4.95
C LEU A 7 9.31 13.56 4.81
N ASN A 8 10.02 12.49 4.46
CA ASN A 8 11.46 12.53 4.23
C ASN A 8 11.85 13.62 3.23
N ASN A 9 12.86 14.42 3.54
CA ASN A 9 13.25 15.60 2.76
C ASN A 9 14.08 15.27 1.49
N SER A 10 14.35 13.98 1.22
CA SER A 10 15.12 13.63 0.03
C SER A 10 14.30 13.80 -1.26
N GLU A 11 14.98 14.05 -2.35
CA GLU A 11 14.38 14.42 -3.64
C GLU A 11 13.26 13.46 -4.13
N PRO A 12 13.38 12.12 -4.05
CA PRO A 12 12.31 11.25 -4.52
C PRO A 12 11.00 11.41 -3.74
N TYR A 13 11.05 11.76 -2.45
CA TYR A 13 9.86 12.00 -1.65
C TYR A 13 9.22 13.36 -1.97
N SER A 14 10.04 14.38 -2.22
CA SER A 14 9.54 15.69 -2.66
C SER A 14 8.84 15.58 -4.02
N ILE A 15 9.41 14.85 -4.98
CA ILE A 15 8.77 14.60 -6.28
C ILE A 15 7.45 13.85 -6.10
N PHE A 16 7.41 12.83 -5.23
CA PHE A 16 6.17 12.11 -4.93
C PHE A 16 5.10 13.05 -4.37
N GLU A 17 5.46 13.92 -3.41
CA GLU A 17 4.53 14.87 -2.81
C GLU A 17 3.94 15.83 -3.85
N ASP A 18 4.78 16.37 -4.75
CA ASP A 18 4.35 17.27 -5.81
C ASP A 18 3.40 16.58 -6.80
N LEU A 19 3.73 15.36 -7.22
CA LEU A 19 2.87 14.56 -8.09
C LEU A 19 1.56 14.19 -7.38
N TYR A 20 1.60 13.86 -6.10
CA TYR A 20 0.40 13.59 -5.30
C TYR A 20 -0.51 14.81 -5.23
N LYS A 21 0.02 16.00 -4.90
CA LYS A 21 -0.73 17.27 -4.90
C LYS A 21 -1.33 17.57 -6.28
N LYS A 22 -0.57 17.36 -7.35
CA LYS A 22 -1.04 17.51 -8.74
C LYS A 22 -2.19 16.54 -9.06
N ALA A 23 -2.07 15.29 -8.66
CA ALA A 23 -3.11 14.28 -8.88
C ALA A 23 -4.39 14.59 -8.07
N VAL A 24 -4.27 15.04 -6.82
CA VAL A 24 -5.41 15.52 -6.01
C VAL A 24 -6.12 16.67 -6.70
N ASN A 25 -5.38 17.69 -7.15
CA ASN A 25 -5.94 18.86 -7.85
C ASN A 25 -6.65 18.47 -9.17
N LYS A 26 -6.17 17.43 -9.84
CA LYS A 26 -6.80 16.88 -11.05
C LYS A 26 -7.92 15.88 -10.75
N LYS A 27 -8.33 15.74 -9.47
CA LYS A 27 -9.40 14.84 -9.01
C LYS A 27 -9.16 13.37 -9.44
N GLN A 28 -7.93 12.89 -9.30
CA GLN A 28 -7.57 11.50 -9.54
C GLN A 28 -8.42 10.59 -8.65
N LYS A 29 -9.15 9.65 -9.25
CA LYS A 29 -9.91 8.62 -8.52
C LYS A 29 -8.95 7.56 -7.95
N HIS A 30 -9.33 6.98 -6.81
CA HIS A 30 -8.55 5.89 -6.15
C HIS A 30 -7.06 6.24 -5.99
N ILE A 31 -6.77 7.50 -5.64
CA ILE A 31 -5.41 8.05 -5.56
C ILE A 31 -4.52 7.28 -4.56
N GLU A 32 -5.14 6.65 -3.55
CA GLU A 32 -4.46 5.81 -2.55
C GLU A 32 -4.26 4.35 -2.98
N ALA A 33 -4.85 3.92 -4.09
CA ALA A 33 -4.72 2.54 -4.56
C ALA A 33 -3.31 2.33 -5.14
N ILE A 34 -2.56 1.42 -4.53
CA ILE A 34 -1.22 1.01 -4.96
C ILE A 34 -1.22 -0.48 -5.24
N ALA A 35 -0.72 -0.88 -6.41
CA ALA A 35 -0.45 -2.28 -6.70
C ALA A 35 0.82 -2.70 -5.96
N ILE A 36 0.74 -3.80 -5.22
CA ILE A 36 1.90 -4.43 -4.57
C ILE A 36 2.07 -5.84 -5.13
N SER A 37 3.28 -6.10 -5.62
CA SER A 37 3.70 -7.41 -6.07
C SER A 37 4.66 -8.02 -5.05
N SER A 38 4.43 -9.28 -4.72
CA SER A 38 5.27 -10.10 -3.86
C SER A 38 5.50 -11.46 -4.50
N PHE A 39 6.42 -12.24 -3.97
CA PHE A 39 6.75 -13.56 -4.48
C PHE A 39 6.33 -14.62 -3.46
N ASP A 40 5.59 -15.62 -3.92
CA ASP A 40 5.23 -16.78 -3.12
C ASP A 40 6.27 -17.88 -3.31
N ASN A 41 7.10 -18.10 -2.29
CA ASN A 41 8.16 -19.10 -2.34
C ASN A 41 7.63 -20.55 -2.35
N LYS A 42 6.38 -20.78 -1.86
CA LYS A 42 5.80 -22.12 -1.79
C LYS A 42 5.39 -22.65 -3.16
N VAL A 43 4.83 -21.76 -3.99
CA VAL A 43 4.37 -22.11 -5.34
C VAL A 43 5.26 -21.54 -6.43
N ASN A 44 6.37 -20.89 -6.04
CA ASN A 44 7.37 -20.29 -6.94
C ASN A 44 6.74 -19.34 -7.97
N SER A 45 5.86 -18.44 -7.52
CA SER A 45 5.08 -17.58 -8.40
C SER A 45 4.97 -16.16 -7.87
N PRO A 46 5.01 -15.12 -8.72
CA PRO A 46 4.67 -13.76 -8.33
C PRO A 46 3.15 -13.63 -8.16
N ASP A 47 2.76 -12.76 -7.24
CA ASP A 47 1.37 -12.41 -7.01
C ASP A 47 1.22 -10.89 -6.83
N SER A 48 0.14 -10.30 -7.37
CA SER A 48 -0.10 -8.86 -7.35
C SER A 48 -1.52 -8.53 -6.93
N ARG A 49 -1.68 -7.46 -6.15
CA ARG A 49 -2.99 -6.96 -5.71
C ARG A 49 -2.93 -5.47 -5.42
N PHE A 50 -4.09 -4.81 -5.47
CA PHE A 50 -4.21 -3.46 -4.96
C PHE A 50 -4.41 -3.45 -3.44
N VAL A 51 -3.75 -2.49 -2.78
CA VAL A 51 -4.03 -2.11 -1.40
C VAL A 51 -4.23 -0.59 -1.34
N ASN A 52 -4.89 -0.11 -0.28
CA ASN A 52 -5.08 1.32 -0.07
C ASN A 52 -4.01 1.84 0.89
N LEU A 53 -3.04 2.58 0.37
CA LEU A 53 -2.05 3.28 1.18
C LEU A 53 -2.76 4.32 2.06
N LYS A 54 -2.41 4.39 3.34
CA LYS A 54 -3.06 5.30 4.31
C LYS A 54 -2.15 6.39 4.80
N TYR A 55 -0.90 6.05 5.08
CA TYR A 55 0.08 6.99 5.62
C TYR A 55 1.41 6.86 4.88
N VAL A 56 2.11 7.99 4.76
CA VAL A 56 3.56 8.03 4.59
C VAL A 56 4.10 8.83 5.76
N ILE A 57 4.82 8.17 6.67
CA ILE A 57 5.39 8.77 7.87
C ILE A 57 6.90 8.72 7.72
N ASN A 58 7.56 9.87 7.55
CA ASN A 58 8.94 9.97 7.15
C ASN A 58 9.19 9.17 5.86
N ASP A 59 9.84 8.02 5.92
CA ASP A 59 10.11 7.10 4.81
C ASP A 59 9.28 5.81 4.83
N GLU A 60 8.43 5.63 5.85
CA GLU A 60 7.56 4.47 6.00
C GLU A 60 6.20 4.66 5.32
N TRP A 61 5.89 3.79 4.38
CA TRP A 61 4.65 3.76 3.61
C TRP A 61 3.71 2.70 4.17
N ILE A 62 2.54 3.09 4.71
CA ILE A 62 1.73 2.23 5.56
C ILE A 62 0.36 1.95 4.95
N PHE A 63 0.02 0.66 4.88
CA PHE A 63 -1.33 0.16 4.59
C PHE A 63 -1.73 -0.91 5.62
N PHE A 64 -3.01 -1.29 5.64
CA PHE A 64 -3.55 -2.22 6.63
C PHE A 64 -4.18 -3.43 5.97
N SER A 65 -3.97 -4.61 6.56
CA SER A 65 -4.47 -5.88 6.03
C SER A 65 -4.59 -6.93 7.14
N ASN A 66 -5.16 -8.09 6.80
CA ASN A 66 -5.15 -9.26 7.66
C ASN A 66 -3.78 -9.94 7.57
N TYR A 67 -3.16 -10.25 8.71
CA TYR A 67 -1.85 -10.91 8.84
C TYR A 67 -1.88 -12.40 8.51
N GLU A 68 -3.07 -13.01 8.46
CA GLU A 68 -3.28 -14.41 8.08
C GLU A 68 -3.66 -14.58 6.59
N SER A 69 -3.58 -13.51 5.81
CA SER A 69 -3.85 -13.55 4.38
C SER A 69 -2.64 -14.07 3.58
N PRO A 70 -2.83 -14.66 2.39
CA PRO A 70 -1.73 -15.16 1.56
C PRO A 70 -0.63 -14.14 1.29
N LYS A 71 -1.02 -12.86 1.06
CA LYS A 71 -0.02 -11.80 0.89
C LYS A 71 0.85 -11.57 2.11
N ALA A 72 0.29 -11.71 3.32
CA ALA A 72 1.05 -11.55 4.56
C ALA A 72 2.08 -12.68 4.71
N ASP A 73 1.70 -13.93 4.40
CA ASP A 73 2.64 -15.05 4.37
C ASP A 73 3.79 -14.79 3.39
N GLN A 74 3.49 -14.27 2.19
CA GLN A 74 4.51 -13.90 1.20
C GLN A 74 5.47 -12.84 1.74
N PHE A 75 4.95 -11.80 2.41
CA PHE A 75 5.79 -10.74 3.02
C PHE A 75 6.67 -11.25 4.16
N PHE A 76 6.20 -12.24 4.93
CA PHE A 76 7.00 -12.85 6.00
C PHE A 76 8.10 -13.77 5.47
N GLN A 77 7.87 -14.41 4.32
CA GLN A 77 8.85 -15.26 3.65
C GLN A 77 9.88 -14.44 2.86
N ASN A 78 9.46 -13.35 2.23
CA ASN A 78 10.31 -12.48 1.42
C ASN A 78 9.87 -11.02 1.58
N CYS A 79 10.67 -10.25 2.29
CA CYS A 79 10.37 -8.85 2.54
C CYS A 79 10.54 -7.91 1.32
N ASN A 80 11.04 -8.41 0.18
CA ASN A 80 11.19 -7.59 -1.01
C ASN A 80 9.88 -7.54 -1.79
N ILE A 81 9.45 -6.32 -2.08
CA ILE A 81 8.22 -6.06 -2.85
C ILE A 81 8.48 -5.07 -3.98
N SER A 82 7.61 -5.13 -4.98
CA SER A 82 7.49 -4.08 -6.00
C SER A 82 6.15 -3.37 -5.84
N CYS A 83 6.16 -2.05 -5.97
CA CYS A 83 4.98 -1.21 -5.81
C CYS A 83 4.78 -0.34 -7.05
N LEU A 84 3.51 -0.07 -7.38
CA LEU A 84 3.16 0.70 -8.56
C LEU A 84 1.92 1.55 -8.32
N PHE A 85 2.04 2.87 -8.54
CA PHE A 85 0.93 3.76 -8.81
C PHE A 85 0.81 4.03 -10.31
N PHE A 86 -0.43 4.18 -10.77
CA PHE A 86 -0.73 4.81 -12.04
C PHE A 86 -1.81 5.87 -11.85
N TRP A 87 -1.44 7.13 -12.03
CA TRP A 87 -2.32 8.28 -11.92
C TRP A 87 -2.66 8.80 -13.32
N GLU A 88 -3.74 8.28 -13.87
CA GLU A 88 -4.21 8.57 -15.23
C GLU A 88 -4.39 10.06 -15.47
N LYS A 89 -4.97 10.80 -14.51
CA LYS A 89 -5.26 12.23 -14.64
C LYS A 89 -4.03 13.12 -14.84
N ILE A 90 -2.87 12.60 -14.56
CA ILE A 90 -1.58 13.28 -14.74
C ILE A 90 -0.60 12.48 -15.61
N ASN A 91 -1.10 11.39 -16.25
CA ASN A 91 -0.32 10.49 -17.12
C ASN A 91 1.01 10.06 -16.49
N THR A 92 0.99 9.74 -15.21
CA THR A 92 2.21 9.43 -14.46
C THR A 92 2.11 8.05 -13.82
N GLN A 93 3.22 7.30 -13.92
CA GLN A 93 3.43 6.04 -13.22
C GLN A 93 4.57 6.22 -12.22
N ILE A 94 4.40 5.70 -11.00
CA ILE A 94 5.44 5.70 -9.96
C ILE A 94 5.70 4.25 -9.59
N ARG A 95 6.91 3.77 -9.90
CA ARG A 95 7.36 2.42 -9.57
C ARG A 95 8.33 2.49 -8.40
N MET A 96 8.18 1.57 -7.45
CA MET A 96 9.09 1.47 -6.31
C MET A 96 9.51 0.02 -6.10
N LYS A 97 10.72 -0.16 -5.58
CA LYS A 97 11.15 -1.40 -4.92
C LYS A 97 11.38 -1.08 -3.46
N ALA A 98 10.90 -1.93 -2.58
CA ALA A 98 10.88 -1.66 -1.15
C ALA A 98 11.09 -2.93 -0.32
N LYS A 99 11.44 -2.74 0.95
CA LYS A 99 11.37 -3.78 1.97
C LYS A 99 10.15 -3.54 2.84
N ILE A 100 9.39 -4.61 3.11
CA ILE A 100 8.14 -4.57 3.87
C ILE A 100 8.28 -5.34 5.18
N SER A 101 7.62 -4.82 6.22
CA SER A 101 7.50 -5.46 7.54
C SER A 101 6.17 -5.09 8.20
N LYS A 102 5.82 -5.70 9.32
CA LYS A 102 4.72 -5.21 10.16
C LYS A 102 5.06 -3.83 10.72
N THR A 103 4.11 -2.90 10.66
CA THR A 103 4.26 -1.61 11.34
C THR A 103 4.03 -1.74 12.85
N ASN A 104 4.39 -0.71 13.60
CA ASN A 104 4.19 -0.63 15.05
C ASN A 104 2.72 -0.89 15.42
N SER A 105 2.48 -1.70 16.45
CA SER A 105 1.14 -2.05 16.94
C SER A 105 0.31 -0.81 17.34
N LYS A 106 0.94 0.19 17.96
CA LYS A 106 0.28 1.45 18.35
C LYS A 106 -0.31 2.19 17.15
N ILE A 107 0.37 2.16 15.99
CA ILE A 107 -0.14 2.75 14.74
C ILE A 107 -1.37 1.95 14.27
N SER A 108 -1.31 0.62 14.33
CA SER A 108 -2.41 -0.26 13.96
C SER A 108 -3.63 -0.04 14.86
N ASP A 109 -3.44 0.04 16.18
CA ASP A 109 -4.50 0.28 17.16
C ASP A 109 -5.16 1.65 16.94
N ARG A 110 -4.34 2.71 16.79
CA ARG A 110 -4.82 4.06 16.49
C ARG A 110 -5.60 4.13 15.18
N HIS A 111 -5.12 3.45 14.15
CA HIS A 111 -5.83 3.42 12.86
C HIS A 111 -7.15 2.66 12.99
N PHE A 112 -7.16 1.50 13.64
CA PHE A 112 -8.37 0.68 13.82
C PHE A 112 -9.45 1.44 14.59
N SER A 113 -9.08 2.16 15.66
CA SER A 113 -10.03 2.95 16.47
C SER A 113 -10.65 4.12 15.71
N LYS A 114 -10.00 4.65 14.68
CA LYS A 114 -10.54 5.74 13.83
C LYS A 114 -11.43 5.24 12.68
N ARG A 115 -11.46 3.94 12.41
CA ARG A 115 -12.24 3.38 11.32
C ARG A 115 -13.74 3.34 11.66
N SER A 116 -14.58 3.40 10.64
CA SER A 116 -16.02 3.23 10.83
C SER A 116 -16.38 1.81 11.29
N LYS A 117 -17.41 1.68 12.12
CA LYS A 117 -17.92 0.39 12.61
C LYS A 117 -18.11 -0.66 11.50
N PRO A 118 -18.71 -0.35 10.31
CA PRO A 118 -18.81 -1.32 9.24
C PRO A 118 -17.47 -1.84 8.72
N LYS A 119 -16.46 -0.96 8.58
CA LYS A 119 -15.10 -1.37 8.17
C LYS A 119 -14.44 -2.27 9.20
N ASN A 120 -14.69 -2.02 10.48
CA ASN A 120 -14.18 -2.88 11.56
C ASN A 120 -14.91 -4.21 11.62
N ALA A 121 -16.25 -4.21 11.50
CA ALA A 121 -17.03 -5.44 11.43
C ALA A 121 -16.56 -6.36 10.30
N LEU A 122 -16.29 -5.80 9.11
CA LEU A 122 -15.74 -6.58 7.99
C LEU A 122 -14.33 -7.14 8.31
N ALA A 123 -13.46 -6.35 8.94
CA ALA A 123 -12.12 -6.81 9.32
C ALA A 123 -12.16 -7.93 10.38
N ILE A 124 -13.14 -7.90 11.29
CA ILE A 124 -13.34 -8.91 12.34
C ILE A 124 -13.97 -10.18 11.78
N SER A 125 -15.00 -10.06 10.94
CA SER A 125 -15.77 -11.22 10.44
C SER A 125 -15.09 -11.96 9.28
N SER A 126 -14.13 -11.34 8.59
CA SER A 126 -13.54 -11.87 7.36
C SER A 126 -12.24 -12.62 7.62
N LYS A 127 -12.18 -13.90 7.26
CA LYS A 127 -10.95 -14.65 7.06
C LYS A 127 -10.43 -14.34 5.66
N GLN A 128 -9.75 -13.23 5.49
CA GLN A 128 -9.36 -12.67 4.18
C GLN A 128 -8.70 -13.70 3.26
N SER A 129 -9.25 -13.86 2.05
CA SER A 129 -8.79 -14.77 1.00
C SER A 129 -8.88 -16.27 1.33
N LYS A 130 -9.62 -16.66 2.36
CA LYS A 130 -9.98 -18.06 2.60
C LYS A 130 -11.27 -18.38 1.86
N GLU A 131 -11.39 -19.63 1.41
CA GLU A 131 -12.63 -20.14 0.80
C GLU A 131 -13.80 -20.09 1.79
N ILE A 132 -14.98 -19.83 1.29
CA ILE A 132 -16.23 -19.81 2.03
C ILE A 132 -17.35 -20.36 1.14
N SER A 133 -18.36 -20.98 1.73
CA SER A 133 -19.41 -21.72 1.03
C SER A 133 -20.29 -20.85 0.13
N SER A 134 -20.51 -19.57 0.48
CA SER A 134 -21.31 -18.66 -0.34
C SER A 134 -21.05 -17.18 0.01
N TYR A 135 -21.47 -16.30 -0.89
CA TYR A 135 -21.43 -14.85 -0.66
C TYR A 135 -22.46 -14.42 0.41
N GLU A 136 -23.59 -15.11 0.50
CA GLU A 136 -24.61 -14.89 1.53
C GLU A 136 -24.02 -15.12 2.93
N LYS A 137 -23.20 -16.16 3.09
CA LYS A 137 -22.51 -16.43 4.35
C LYS A 137 -21.59 -15.30 4.77
N ILE A 138 -20.93 -14.61 3.80
CA ILE A 138 -20.14 -13.41 4.09
C ILE A 138 -21.03 -12.30 4.64
N LYS A 139 -22.19 -12.06 4.01
CA LYS A 139 -23.15 -11.04 4.46
C LYS A 139 -23.69 -11.33 5.87
N ASP A 140 -24.02 -12.58 6.15
CA ASP A 140 -24.52 -12.98 7.46
C ASP A 140 -23.47 -12.80 8.55
N ASN A 141 -22.25 -13.28 8.32
CA ASN A 141 -21.13 -13.08 9.24
C ASN A 141 -20.88 -11.58 9.51
N PHE A 142 -20.95 -10.76 8.46
CA PHE A 142 -20.80 -9.31 8.57
C PHE A 142 -21.92 -8.69 9.41
N LYS A 143 -23.21 -9.04 9.15
CA LYS A 143 -24.35 -8.52 9.90
C LYS A 143 -24.27 -8.89 11.37
N MET A 144 -23.98 -10.16 11.68
CA MET A 144 -23.81 -10.64 13.05
C MET A 144 -22.71 -9.88 13.77
N THR A 145 -21.56 -9.69 13.11
CA THR A 145 -20.45 -8.96 13.72
C THR A 145 -20.77 -7.48 13.90
N LEU A 146 -21.49 -6.86 12.93
CA LEU A 146 -21.86 -5.44 13.02
C LEU A 146 -22.77 -5.13 14.22
N SER A 147 -23.57 -6.12 14.66
CA SER A 147 -24.43 -6.02 15.83
C SER A 147 -23.69 -6.28 17.15
N SER A 148 -22.41 -6.65 17.11
CA SER A 148 -21.62 -6.90 18.33
C SER A 148 -21.15 -5.60 18.99
N GLU A 149 -20.97 -5.62 20.31
CA GLU A 149 -20.59 -4.44 21.07
C GLU A 149 -19.10 -4.05 20.94
N ASN A 150 -18.23 -4.97 20.56
CA ASN A 150 -16.78 -4.79 20.63
C ASN A 150 -16.12 -4.55 19.26
N LEU A 151 -16.64 -3.60 18.49
CA LEU A 151 -16.11 -3.27 17.15
C LEU A 151 -14.86 -2.38 17.15
N MET A 152 -14.47 -1.83 18.30
CA MET A 152 -13.35 -0.90 18.38
C MET A 152 -12.05 -1.56 18.82
N LYS A 153 -12.10 -2.80 19.30
CA LYS A 153 -10.91 -3.58 19.64
C LYS A 153 -10.35 -4.24 18.39
N ARG A 154 -9.12 -3.90 18.06
CA ARG A 154 -8.42 -4.48 16.90
C ARG A 154 -8.11 -5.97 17.16
N PRO A 155 -8.43 -6.88 16.23
CA PRO A 155 -7.97 -8.27 16.30
C PRO A 155 -6.46 -8.37 16.07
N ASP A 156 -5.80 -9.32 16.73
CA ASP A 156 -4.36 -9.53 16.61
C ASP A 156 -3.92 -9.94 15.19
N TYR A 157 -4.82 -10.60 14.45
CA TYR A 157 -4.60 -10.99 13.06
C TYR A 157 -4.79 -9.85 12.04
N TRP A 158 -5.09 -8.62 12.47
CA TRP A 158 -5.27 -7.47 11.60
C TRP A 158 -4.39 -6.31 12.03
N GLY A 159 -3.73 -5.66 11.08
CA GLY A 159 -2.91 -4.48 11.38
C GLY A 159 -2.20 -3.94 10.17
N GLY A 160 -1.23 -3.06 10.42
CA GLY A 160 -0.47 -2.37 9.39
C GLY A 160 0.75 -3.15 8.93
N PHE A 161 1.03 -2.98 7.64
CA PHE A 161 2.33 -3.21 7.04
C PHE A 161 2.94 -1.87 6.69
N SER A 162 4.24 -1.69 6.97
CA SER A 162 5.03 -0.58 6.47
C SER A 162 6.07 -1.08 5.49
N PHE A 163 6.34 -0.29 4.45
CA PHE A 163 7.44 -0.55 3.56
C PHE A 163 8.26 0.72 3.33
N THR A 164 9.58 0.54 3.21
CA THR A 164 10.53 1.62 2.94
C THR A 164 11.14 1.42 1.55
N PRO A 165 10.87 2.33 0.62
CA PRO A 165 11.44 2.27 -0.72
C PRO A 165 12.95 2.51 -0.70
N TYR A 166 13.68 1.71 -1.51
CA TYR A 166 15.09 1.91 -1.84
C TYR A 166 15.30 2.19 -3.33
N TYR A 167 14.20 2.25 -4.10
CA TYR A 167 14.19 2.57 -5.52
C TYR A 167 12.88 3.27 -5.86
N PHE A 168 12.98 4.39 -6.57
CA PHE A 168 11.87 5.07 -7.22
C PHE A 168 12.15 5.20 -8.71
N GLU A 169 11.12 5.05 -9.52
CA GLU A 169 11.10 5.43 -10.92
C GLU A 169 9.84 6.24 -11.19
N PHE A 170 10.02 7.48 -11.55
CA PHE A 170 8.97 8.38 -12.00
C PHE A 170 8.93 8.34 -13.53
N TRP A 171 7.84 7.82 -14.06
CA TRP A 171 7.59 7.74 -15.48
C TRP A 171 6.47 8.71 -15.85
N GLU A 172 6.71 9.58 -16.83
CA GLU A 172 5.74 10.51 -17.38
C GLU A 172 5.55 10.21 -18.87
N SER A 173 4.29 10.08 -19.29
CA SER A 173 3.97 9.91 -20.70
C SER A 173 4.31 11.18 -21.50
N ASN A 174 4.86 10.98 -22.68
CA ASN A 174 5.17 12.04 -23.61
C ASN A 174 4.81 11.62 -25.04
N GLU A 175 4.72 12.60 -25.93
CA GLU A 175 4.44 12.37 -27.35
C GLU A 175 5.50 11.44 -27.98
N PHE A 176 5.09 10.70 -29.01
CA PHE A 176 5.92 9.74 -29.74
C PHE A 176 6.60 8.68 -28.86
N ARG A 177 6.05 8.41 -27.65
CA ARG A 177 6.63 7.52 -26.64
C ARG A 177 8.00 7.94 -26.11
N LEU A 178 8.40 9.19 -26.28
CA LEU A 178 9.60 9.77 -25.67
C LEU A 178 9.37 10.00 -24.17
N ASN A 179 8.97 8.94 -23.48
CA ASN A 179 8.58 8.99 -22.08
C ASN A 179 9.75 9.36 -21.17
N LYS A 180 9.52 10.31 -20.26
CA LYS A 180 10.54 10.67 -19.27
C LYS A 180 10.56 9.62 -18.18
N ARG A 181 11.76 9.12 -17.84
CA ARG A 181 11.97 8.11 -16.81
C ARG A 181 13.10 8.54 -15.89
N LYS A 182 12.75 9.18 -14.77
CA LYS A 182 13.71 9.60 -13.74
C LYS A 182 13.75 8.56 -12.64
N VAL A 183 14.94 8.07 -12.33
CA VAL A 183 15.16 7.01 -11.34
C VAL A 183 15.97 7.55 -10.17
N PHE A 184 15.64 7.06 -8.98
CA PHE A 184 16.41 7.20 -7.76
C PHE A 184 16.68 5.83 -7.17
N LYS A 185 17.93 5.56 -6.81
CA LYS A 185 18.35 4.34 -6.13
C LYS A 185 19.11 4.72 -4.85
N PHE A 186 18.66 4.20 -3.71
CA PHE A 186 19.34 4.36 -2.44
C PHE A 186 20.50 3.37 -2.35
N ALA A 187 21.71 3.88 -2.18
CA ALA A 187 22.94 3.09 -2.02
C ALA A 187 23.97 3.94 -1.28
N GLU A 188 24.76 3.32 -0.41
CA GLU A 188 25.81 4.01 0.36
C GLU A 188 25.24 5.22 1.12
N ASP A 189 24.10 5.04 1.79
CA ASP A 189 23.37 6.03 2.60
C ASP A 189 22.94 7.31 1.87
N LYS A 190 22.87 7.27 0.55
CA LYS A 190 22.43 8.39 -0.27
C LYS A 190 21.62 7.95 -1.49
N TRP A 191 20.78 8.87 -1.97
CA TRP A 191 20.06 8.71 -3.22
C TRP A 191 20.95 9.08 -4.40
N LYS A 192 21.13 8.15 -5.36
CA LYS A 192 21.74 8.40 -6.65
C LYS A 192 20.64 8.49 -7.70
N SER A 193 20.64 9.53 -8.55
CA SER A 193 19.64 9.70 -9.60
C SER A 193 20.24 9.54 -11.00
N PHE A 194 19.41 9.03 -11.92
CA PHE A 194 19.76 8.87 -13.33
C PHE A 194 18.50 8.79 -14.19
N ILE A 195 18.67 8.91 -15.50
CA ILE A 195 17.58 8.83 -16.50
C ILE A 195 17.68 7.48 -17.21
N LEU A 196 16.53 6.86 -17.45
CA LEU A 196 16.42 5.68 -18.30
C LEU A 196 15.91 6.06 -19.68
N GLN A 197 16.35 5.32 -20.68
CA GLN A 197 15.76 5.39 -22.01
C GLN A 197 14.31 4.89 -21.97
N PRO A 198 13.43 5.39 -22.86
CA PRO A 198 12.05 4.98 -22.97
C PRO A 198 11.86 3.48 -23.18
#